data_0b46e040aa955a706fe279f5c189918a
#
_entry.id   0b46e040aa955a706fe279f5c189918a
#
_cell.length_a   1.000
_cell.length_b   1.000
_cell.length_c   1.000
_cell.angle_alpha   90.00
_cell.angle_beta   90.00
_cell.angle_gamma   90.00
#
_symmetry.space_group_name_H-M   'P 1'
#
loop_
_entity.id
_entity.type
_entity.pdbx_description
1 polymer ?
#
loop_
_entity_poly.entity_id
_entity_poly.type
_entity_poly.pdbx_seq_one_letter_code
_entity_poly.pdbx_strand_id
1 'polypeptide(L)'
;MTPTYWHMQIHPDDTSFAKENVHSILEHKKIIGLGDWKAGKSTIDAFRDDMKVNDIVAVKNGGQLIALVQVVGGWYEVVDEDPALGWIVNRRPIRVLDWELDGRTLPQPRGTLERCVNEVETTKIIREWHHRVISSFKKRKLDLVV
;
A
#
# COMPACT_ATOMS: atom_id res chain seq x y z
N MET A 1 -20.03 -1.37 -1.23
CA MET A 1 -19.14 -0.99 -2.35
C MET A 1 -17.89 -1.83 -2.34
N THR A 2 -17.52 -2.40 -3.47
CA THR A 2 -16.30 -3.19 -3.58
C THR A 2 -15.09 -2.27 -3.69
N PRO A 3 -14.06 -2.45 -2.87
CA PRO A 3 -12.86 -1.63 -2.98
C PRO A 3 -12.08 -1.96 -4.25
N THR A 4 -11.28 -1.02 -4.70
CA THR A 4 -10.25 -1.29 -5.70
C THR A 4 -9.01 -1.82 -4.98
N TYR A 5 -8.38 -2.82 -5.56
CA TYR A 5 -7.14 -3.39 -5.04
C TYR A 5 -5.95 -2.82 -5.78
N TRP A 6 -4.88 -2.58 -5.04
CA TRP A 6 -3.63 -2.02 -5.52
C TRP A 6 -2.45 -2.78 -4.93
N HIS A 7 -1.30 -2.69 -5.58
CA HIS A 7 -0.04 -3.01 -4.92
C HIS A 7 0.96 -1.88 -5.18
N MET A 8 1.83 -1.64 -4.21
CA MET A 8 2.80 -0.55 -4.34
C MET A 8 4.07 -0.80 -3.55
N GLN A 9 5.14 -0.13 -3.97
CA GLN A 9 6.41 -0.08 -3.27
C GLN A 9 6.63 1.32 -2.71
N ILE A 10 7.22 1.37 -1.52
CA ILE A 10 7.59 2.64 -0.87
C ILE A 10 9.12 2.69 -0.79
N HIS A 11 9.76 2.91 -1.90
CA HIS A 11 11.18 3.23 -1.99
C HIS A 11 11.44 3.89 -3.34
N PRO A 12 12.37 4.84 -3.39
CA PRO A 12 12.71 5.46 -4.67
C PRO A 12 13.54 4.50 -5.55
N ASP A 13 14.84 4.42 -5.31
CA ASP A 13 15.74 3.56 -6.05
C ASP A 13 16.56 2.64 -5.16
N ASP A 14 16.28 2.62 -3.88
CA ASP A 14 17.06 1.91 -2.87
C ASP A 14 16.21 0.88 -2.14
N THR A 15 16.44 -0.40 -2.47
CA THR A 15 15.71 -1.50 -1.83
C THR A 15 16.03 -1.64 -0.35
N SER A 16 17.20 -1.17 0.10
CA SER A 16 17.53 -1.19 1.53
C SER A 16 16.66 -0.23 2.32
N PHE A 17 16.24 0.89 1.72
CA PHE A 17 15.30 1.81 2.36
C PHE A 17 14.01 1.09 2.74
N ALA A 18 13.44 0.32 1.80
CA ALA A 18 12.20 -0.42 2.05
C ALA A 18 12.38 -1.42 3.20
N LYS A 19 13.47 -2.16 3.19
CA LYS A 19 13.77 -3.16 4.22
C LYS A 19 13.90 -2.55 5.61
N GLU A 20 14.50 -1.37 5.71
CA GLU A 20 14.81 -0.74 6.99
C GLU A 20 13.70 0.17 7.51
N ASN A 21 12.89 0.76 6.64
CA ASN A 21 12.01 1.87 6.98
C ASN A 21 10.52 1.64 6.75
N VAL A 22 10.13 0.82 5.78
CA VAL A 22 8.71 0.72 5.38
C VAL A 22 7.83 0.20 6.52
N HIS A 23 8.28 -0.80 7.24
CA HIS A 23 7.52 -1.32 8.40
C HIS A 23 7.22 -0.19 9.41
N SER A 24 8.25 0.58 9.75
CA SER A 24 8.12 1.70 10.70
C SER A 24 7.19 2.80 10.17
N ILE A 25 7.29 3.12 8.88
CA ILE A 25 6.41 4.11 8.25
C ILE A 25 4.94 3.67 8.37
N LEU A 26 4.65 2.43 8.04
CA LEU A 26 3.28 1.90 8.12
C LEU A 26 2.77 1.85 9.56
N GLU A 27 3.61 1.42 10.49
CA GLU A 27 3.22 1.22 11.89
C GLU A 27 3.09 2.54 12.65
N HIS A 28 4.03 3.46 12.49
CA HIS A 28 4.12 4.67 13.30
C HIS A 28 3.59 5.92 12.61
N LYS A 29 3.84 6.08 11.32
CA LYS A 29 3.33 7.23 10.55
C LYS A 29 1.97 6.96 9.96
N LYS A 30 1.63 5.71 9.71
CA LYS A 30 0.33 5.27 9.17
C LYS A 30 0.01 5.94 7.85
N ILE A 31 0.98 5.96 6.96
CA ILE A 31 0.86 6.51 5.62
C ILE A 31 1.41 5.54 4.58
N ILE A 32 0.91 5.69 3.37
CA ILE A 32 1.59 5.24 2.16
C ILE A 32 1.91 6.48 1.33
N GLY A 33 2.90 6.39 0.47
CA GLY A 33 3.25 7.56 -0.31
C GLY A 33 4.24 7.31 -1.42
N LEU A 34 4.38 8.36 -2.22
CA LEU A 34 5.25 8.41 -3.39
C LEU A 34 6.08 9.68 -3.34
N GLY A 35 7.28 9.60 -3.90
CA GLY A 35 8.07 10.78 -4.19
C GLY A 35 7.45 11.58 -5.34
N ASP A 36 8.16 12.61 -5.73
CA ASP A 36 7.82 13.40 -6.91
C ASP A 36 8.95 13.23 -7.93
N TRP A 37 8.65 12.62 -9.07
CA TRP A 37 9.62 12.46 -10.13
C TRP A 37 8.95 12.64 -11.50
N LYS A 38 9.71 13.24 -12.41
CA LYS A 38 9.18 13.69 -13.70
C LYS A 38 8.56 12.56 -14.52
N ALA A 39 9.20 11.39 -14.55
CA ALA A 39 8.70 10.25 -15.32
C ALA A 39 7.54 9.53 -14.65
N GLY A 40 7.22 9.89 -13.40
CA GLY A 40 6.18 9.24 -12.62
C GLY A 40 4.85 9.97 -12.58
N LYS A 41 4.64 10.95 -13.44
CA LYS A 41 3.42 11.77 -13.39
C LYS A 41 2.14 10.93 -13.44
N SER A 42 2.05 9.95 -14.32
CA SER A 42 0.86 9.10 -14.43
C SER A 42 0.64 8.25 -13.18
N THR A 43 1.71 7.80 -12.54
CA THR A 43 1.64 7.04 -11.28
C THR A 43 1.17 7.94 -10.15
N ILE A 44 1.71 9.16 -10.07
CA ILE A 44 1.29 10.15 -9.07
C ILE A 44 -0.17 10.54 -9.27
N ASP A 45 -0.60 10.76 -10.52
CA ASP A 45 -1.98 11.08 -10.85
C ASP A 45 -2.94 9.95 -10.43
N ALA A 46 -2.56 8.70 -10.65
CA ALA A 46 -3.36 7.55 -10.21
C ALA A 46 -3.48 7.49 -8.68
N PHE A 47 -2.39 7.74 -7.99
CA PHE A 47 -2.36 7.76 -6.52
C PHE A 47 -3.25 8.88 -5.95
N ARG A 48 -3.22 10.05 -6.59
CA ARG A 48 -4.00 11.20 -6.17
C ARG A 48 -5.47 11.10 -6.56
N ASP A 49 -5.75 10.73 -7.83
CA ASP A 49 -7.08 10.88 -8.42
C ASP A 49 -7.88 9.59 -8.51
N ASP A 50 -7.22 8.45 -8.74
CA ASP A 50 -7.90 7.17 -8.95
C ASP A 50 -8.06 6.35 -7.69
N MET A 51 -7.09 6.42 -6.79
CA MET A 51 -7.17 5.73 -5.50
C MET A 51 -8.19 6.44 -4.61
N LYS A 52 -9.04 5.65 -3.97
CA LYS A 52 -10.15 6.17 -3.15
C LYS A 52 -10.04 5.70 -1.71
N VAL A 53 -10.69 6.41 -0.82
CA VAL A 53 -10.87 5.97 0.57
C VAL A 53 -11.56 4.61 0.57
N ASN A 54 -11.10 3.72 1.41
CA ASN A 54 -11.48 2.31 1.55
C ASN A 54 -10.84 1.36 0.51
N ASP A 55 -10.07 1.86 -0.42
CA ASP A 55 -9.27 1.00 -1.29
C ASP A 55 -8.24 0.22 -0.46
N ILE A 56 -7.87 -0.94 -0.97
CA ILE A 56 -6.98 -1.89 -0.31
C ILE A 56 -5.68 -1.94 -1.08
N VAL A 57 -4.57 -1.79 -0.36
CA VAL A 57 -3.23 -1.75 -0.95
C VAL A 57 -2.34 -2.80 -0.33
N ALA A 58 -1.76 -3.66 -1.15
CA ALA A 58 -0.69 -4.55 -0.72
C ALA A 58 0.64 -3.80 -0.86
N VAL A 59 1.32 -3.57 0.24
CA VAL A 59 2.63 -2.92 0.26
C VAL A 59 3.68 -4.00 0.11
N LYS A 60 4.61 -3.79 -0.81
CA LYS A 60 5.62 -4.78 -1.19
C LYS A 60 7.01 -4.17 -1.27
N ASN A 61 8.01 -5.04 -1.26
CA ASN A 61 9.39 -4.74 -1.63
C ASN A 61 9.80 -5.72 -2.73
N GLY A 62 9.86 -5.24 -3.97
CA GLY A 62 9.97 -6.14 -5.11
C GLY A 62 8.79 -7.11 -5.16
N GLY A 63 9.05 -8.41 -5.18
CA GLY A 63 8.01 -9.43 -5.12
C GLY A 63 7.53 -9.76 -3.71
N GLN A 64 8.25 -9.33 -2.68
CA GLN A 64 7.96 -9.71 -1.31
C GLN A 64 6.88 -8.83 -0.69
N LEU A 65 5.82 -9.44 -0.18
CA LEU A 65 4.76 -8.72 0.52
C LEU A 65 5.22 -8.29 1.91
N ILE A 66 4.77 -7.10 2.34
CA ILE A 66 5.06 -6.54 3.66
C ILE A 66 3.79 -6.45 4.49
N ALA A 67 2.75 -5.81 3.96
CA ALA A 67 1.51 -5.57 4.69
C ALA A 67 0.34 -5.34 3.75
N LEU A 68 -0.86 -5.57 4.26
CA LEU A 68 -2.11 -5.18 3.62
C LEU A 68 -2.66 -3.98 4.39
N VAL A 69 -2.95 -2.91 3.68
CA VAL A 69 -3.43 -1.66 4.30
C VAL A 69 -4.71 -1.19 3.65
N GLN A 70 -5.48 -0.39 4.39
CA GLN A 70 -6.69 0.26 3.88
C GLN A 70 -6.47 1.76 3.87
N VAL A 71 -6.82 2.40 2.76
CA VAL A 71 -6.78 3.86 2.62
C VAL A 71 -7.91 4.46 3.47
N VAL A 72 -7.57 5.36 4.39
CA VAL A 72 -8.55 5.96 5.31
C VAL A 72 -8.73 7.46 5.10
N GLY A 73 -8.02 8.06 4.17
CA GLY A 73 -8.16 9.47 3.87
C GLY A 73 -7.69 9.85 2.48
N GLY A 74 -7.87 11.11 2.13
CA GLY A 74 -7.50 11.65 0.83
C GLY A 74 -6.01 11.88 0.66
N TRP A 75 -5.64 12.12 -0.59
CA TRP A 75 -4.27 12.52 -0.94
C TRP A 75 -3.93 13.90 -0.37
N TYR A 76 -2.68 14.06 0.06
CA TYR A 76 -2.14 15.36 0.44
C TYR A 76 -0.65 15.43 0.12
N GLU A 77 -0.14 16.64 -0.03
CA GLU A 77 1.28 16.89 -0.19
C GLU A 77 1.86 17.45 1.11
N VAL A 78 3.11 17.09 1.37
CA VAL A 78 3.84 17.64 2.52
C VAL A 78 5.24 18.07 2.09
N VAL A 79 5.79 19.00 2.87
CA VAL A 79 7.21 19.27 2.91
C VAL A 79 7.69 18.82 4.28
N ASP A 80 8.38 17.70 4.32
CA ASP A 80 8.85 17.09 5.55
C ASP A 80 10.36 17.27 5.65
N GLU A 81 10.83 17.82 6.75
CA GLU A 81 12.26 18.04 7.00
C GLU A 81 12.97 16.78 7.50
N ASP A 82 12.24 15.73 7.83
CA ASP A 82 12.83 14.45 8.23
C ASP A 82 13.61 13.86 7.04
N PRO A 83 14.94 13.67 7.16
CA PRO A 83 15.73 13.14 6.06
C PRO A 83 15.27 11.78 5.54
N ALA A 84 14.67 10.95 6.40
CA ALA A 84 14.19 9.63 6.01
C ALA A 84 12.89 9.69 5.21
N LEU A 85 12.03 10.67 5.47
CA LEU A 85 10.68 10.74 4.90
C LEU A 85 10.48 11.92 3.95
N GLY A 86 11.42 12.84 3.87
CA GLY A 86 11.27 14.07 3.09
C GLY A 86 11.05 13.85 1.60
N TRP A 87 11.45 12.68 1.07
CA TRP A 87 11.21 12.35 -0.34
C TRP A 87 9.77 11.91 -0.60
N ILE A 88 9.02 11.51 0.45
CA ILE A 88 7.64 11.04 0.31
C ILE A 88 6.72 12.27 0.39
N VAL A 89 6.66 13.02 -0.68
CA VAL A 89 5.88 14.26 -0.72
C VAL A 89 4.39 14.05 -0.99
N ASN A 90 4.04 12.97 -1.67
CA ASN A 90 2.64 12.58 -1.95
C ASN A 90 2.23 11.50 -0.96
N ARG A 91 1.24 11.77 -0.14
CA ARG A 91 0.83 10.87 0.95
C ARG A 91 -0.66 10.62 1.00
N ARG A 92 -1.01 9.44 1.53
CA ARG A 92 -2.37 9.11 1.95
C ARG A 92 -2.33 8.43 3.31
N PRO A 93 -3.23 8.77 4.23
CA PRO A 93 -3.31 8.07 5.50
C PRO A 93 -3.91 6.68 5.30
N ILE A 94 -3.41 5.73 6.07
CA ILE A 94 -3.83 4.34 5.99
C ILE A 94 -3.97 3.75 7.39
N ARG A 95 -4.59 2.58 7.46
CA ARG A 95 -4.46 1.69 8.61
C ARG A 95 -3.98 0.32 8.13
N VAL A 96 -3.13 -0.30 8.92
CA VAL A 96 -2.63 -1.64 8.62
C VAL A 96 -3.72 -2.65 9.00
N LEU A 97 -4.10 -3.50 8.05
CA LEU A 97 -5.06 -4.57 8.27
C LEU A 97 -4.37 -5.86 8.69
N ASP A 98 -3.21 -6.13 8.09
CA ASP A 98 -2.47 -7.37 8.35
C ASP A 98 -1.02 -7.21 7.92
N TRP A 99 -0.12 -7.86 8.66
CA TRP A 99 1.30 -7.95 8.32
C TRP A 99 1.58 -9.28 7.65
N GLU A 100 2.48 -9.28 6.66
CA GLU A 100 2.90 -10.52 6.03
C GLU A 100 3.99 -11.18 6.86
N LEU A 101 3.66 -12.26 7.55
CA LEU A 101 4.56 -12.96 8.47
C LEU A 101 5.13 -14.24 7.87
N ASP A 102 4.57 -14.74 6.78
CA ASP A 102 4.93 -16.04 6.19
C ASP A 102 5.82 -15.91 4.96
N GLY A 103 6.26 -14.70 4.63
CA GLY A 103 7.16 -14.46 3.50
C GLY A 103 6.54 -14.67 2.13
N ARG A 104 5.23 -14.50 1.99
CA ARG A 104 4.55 -14.64 0.69
C ARG A 104 5.02 -13.58 -0.29
N THR A 105 4.96 -13.93 -1.56
CA THR A 105 5.39 -13.07 -2.65
C THR A 105 4.29 -12.90 -3.70
N LEU A 106 4.44 -11.87 -4.52
CA LEU A 106 3.60 -11.68 -5.71
C LEU A 106 4.32 -12.24 -6.94
N PRO A 107 3.59 -12.91 -7.84
CA PRO A 107 4.22 -13.52 -9.03
C PRO A 107 4.69 -12.51 -10.07
N GLN A 108 4.13 -11.31 -10.10
CA GLN A 108 4.52 -10.25 -11.02
C GLN A 108 4.65 -8.93 -10.27
N PRO A 109 5.81 -8.70 -9.61
CA PRO A 109 5.97 -7.55 -8.72
C PRO A 109 6.37 -6.26 -9.42
N ARG A 110 5.97 -6.04 -10.64
CA ARG A 110 6.37 -4.86 -11.43
C ARG A 110 5.65 -3.60 -10.98
N GLY A 111 6.32 -2.47 -11.17
CA GLY A 111 5.77 -1.14 -10.98
C GLY A 111 5.82 -0.64 -9.54
N THR A 112 5.85 0.68 -9.40
CA THR A 112 5.82 1.35 -8.10
C THR A 112 4.42 1.33 -7.52
N LEU A 113 3.41 1.57 -8.35
CA LEU A 113 2.00 1.53 -7.99
C LEU A 113 1.23 0.92 -9.15
N GLU A 114 0.50 -0.15 -8.89
CA GLU A 114 -0.31 -0.83 -9.89
C GLU A 114 -1.73 -1.07 -9.38
N ARG A 115 -2.69 -0.75 -10.23
CA ARG A 115 -4.10 -1.04 -9.98
C ARG A 115 -4.40 -2.47 -10.42
N CYS A 116 -5.05 -3.24 -9.57
CA CYS A 116 -5.43 -4.61 -9.85
C CYS A 116 -6.76 -4.63 -10.60
N VAL A 117 -6.72 -4.57 -11.93
CA VAL A 117 -7.93 -4.48 -12.78
C VAL A 117 -8.30 -5.79 -13.45
N ASN A 118 -7.39 -6.76 -13.50
CA ASN A 118 -7.58 -8.04 -14.19
C ASN A 118 -7.62 -9.20 -13.21
N GLU A 119 -8.25 -10.30 -13.58
CA GLU A 119 -8.28 -11.54 -12.82
C GLU A 119 -6.97 -12.34 -13.01
N VAL A 120 -5.84 -11.72 -12.71
CA VAL A 120 -4.53 -12.36 -12.69
C VAL A 120 -4.20 -12.86 -11.29
N GLU A 121 -3.17 -13.69 -11.17
CA GLU A 121 -2.79 -14.30 -9.89
C GLU A 121 -2.52 -13.25 -8.79
N THR A 122 -1.85 -12.16 -9.14
CA THR A 122 -1.58 -11.06 -8.20
C THR A 122 -2.86 -10.49 -7.59
N THR A 123 -3.87 -10.22 -8.44
CA THR A 123 -5.16 -9.71 -7.99
C THR A 123 -5.85 -10.71 -7.04
N LYS A 124 -5.81 -11.98 -7.39
CA LYS A 124 -6.42 -13.04 -6.56
C LYS A 124 -5.76 -13.14 -5.20
N ILE A 125 -4.43 -13.09 -5.15
CA ILE A 125 -3.68 -13.16 -3.90
C ILE A 125 -4.09 -12.01 -2.96
N ILE A 126 -4.16 -10.79 -3.47
CA ILE A 126 -4.50 -9.61 -2.67
C ILE A 126 -5.95 -9.68 -2.21
N ARG A 127 -6.88 -10.03 -3.10
CA ARG A 127 -8.30 -10.16 -2.79
C ARG A 127 -8.54 -11.24 -1.74
N GLU A 128 -7.92 -12.40 -1.86
CA GLU A 128 -8.04 -13.48 -0.91
C GLU A 128 -7.47 -13.09 0.46
N TRP A 129 -6.36 -12.37 0.47
CA TRP A 129 -5.80 -11.85 1.70
C TRP A 129 -6.80 -10.91 2.40
N HIS A 130 -7.39 -9.98 1.66
CA HIS A 130 -8.42 -9.08 2.18
C HIS A 130 -9.62 -9.87 2.74
N HIS A 131 -10.08 -10.88 2.02
CA HIS A 131 -11.20 -11.72 2.48
C HIS A 131 -10.87 -12.49 3.77
N ARG A 132 -9.62 -12.94 3.94
CA ARG A 132 -9.20 -13.57 5.18
C ARG A 132 -9.22 -12.59 6.35
N VAL A 133 -8.82 -11.34 6.12
CA VAL A 133 -8.90 -10.28 7.14
C VAL A 133 -10.34 -10.04 7.55
N ILE A 134 -11.24 -9.88 6.61
CA ILE A 134 -12.68 -9.70 6.88
C ILE A 134 -13.22 -10.88 7.70
N SER A 135 -12.91 -12.09 7.30
CA SER A 135 -13.34 -13.32 8.02
C SER A 135 -12.79 -13.37 9.44
N SER A 136 -11.54 -12.99 9.63
CA SER A 136 -10.91 -12.91 10.94
C SER A 136 -11.63 -11.91 11.85
N PHE A 137 -11.98 -10.74 11.33
CA PHE A 137 -12.69 -9.73 12.11
C PHE A 137 -14.09 -10.23 12.51
N LYS A 138 -14.81 -10.87 11.61
CA LYS A 138 -16.11 -11.46 11.91
C LYS A 138 -16.03 -12.53 13.01
N LYS A 139 -15.03 -13.42 12.94
CA LYS A 139 -14.81 -14.47 13.94
C LYS A 139 -14.53 -13.89 15.32
N ARG A 140 -13.82 -12.76 15.39
CA ARG A 140 -13.48 -12.07 16.63
C ARG A 140 -14.55 -11.09 17.06
N LYS A 141 -15.67 -11.03 16.34
CA LYS A 141 -16.79 -10.13 16.60
C LYS A 141 -16.38 -8.65 16.63
N LEU A 142 -15.41 -8.30 15.76
CA LEU A 142 -14.98 -6.92 15.60
C LEU A 142 -15.89 -6.22 14.59
N ASP A 143 -16.48 -5.12 15.00
CA ASP A 143 -17.38 -4.32 14.16
C ASP A 143 -16.58 -3.25 13.42
N LEU A 144 -15.74 -3.69 12.49
CA LEU A 144 -14.88 -2.82 11.67
C LEU A 144 -15.22 -3.02 10.20
N VAL A 145 -15.38 -1.89 9.51
CA VAL A 145 -15.58 -1.89 8.05
C VAL A 145 -14.20 -1.85 7.39
N VAL A 146 -13.84 -2.91 6.69
CA VAL A 146 -12.53 -3.03 6.01
C VAL A 146 -12.70 -3.57 4.61
#